data_e719ce849bab24d6e1a1ebad84ba9440
#
_entry.id   e719ce849bab24d6e1a1ebad84ba9440
#
_cell.length_a   1.000
_cell.length_b   1.000
_cell.length_c   1.000
_cell.angle_alpha   90.00
_cell.angle_beta   90.00
_cell.angle_gamma   90.00
#
_symmetry.space_group_name_H-M   'P 1'
#
loop_
_entity.id
_entity.type
_entity.pdbx_description
1 polymer ?
#
loop_
_entity_poly.entity_id
_entity_poly.type
_entity_poly.pdbx_seq_one_letter_code
_entity_poly.pdbx_strand_id
1 'polypeptide(L)'
;MLIDLGYYPRQWQLECHKALKRFNVLALHRRAGKTELALMQLITAALKNNDDRPFYVYVAPFLKQSKAIAWARMKDRLAPLKNIEGVSFNESELTVTLKHNGAQIRVFGADNHDAMRGLRIDGAVLDEVAQMKPEVWYEIIQPALSDRKGWALFIGTPNGINLFSELFFKARELPDWMARRYTVDDTDALDPDEVDRLERDMAPSAFAREYMCDFAAAGDNQLISLSDVEEASKRELQPHQYDWSPRILGVDPARFGADRSVIFRRQGLRASTPIVMRGVNNMDLAARVAQEAREWQADAVFVDAGAGAGVIDRLRQIGIDCIEVPFGGKPIDQQYKNKRAEMWSLMAEWLTTGSIPNEPELKQDLAAPTYSYDAVGRKQLEAKDDLKKRGLPSPDMGDALALTFAMPVGAVTRKEQWVREHSRDTGHEYDPLELV
;
A
#
# COMPACT_ATOMS: atom_id res chain seq x y z
N MET A 1 -16.66 -33.36 31.39
CA MET A 1 -17.87 -33.30 30.53
C MET A 1 -17.45 -32.81 29.17
N LEU A 2 -17.71 -33.58 28.10
CA LEU A 2 -17.47 -33.14 26.72
C LEU A 2 -18.68 -32.32 26.29
N ILE A 3 -18.45 -31.07 25.87
CA ILE A 3 -19.50 -30.18 25.39
C ILE A 3 -19.22 -29.92 23.91
N ASP A 4 -20.17 -30.28 23.05
CA ASP A 4 -20.10 -30.01 21.64
C ASP A 4 -20.56 -28.57 21.37
N LEU A 5 -19.68 -27.77 20.81
CA LEU A 5 -19.94 -26.38 20.38
C LEU A 5 -20.47 -26.31 18.93
N GLY A 6 -20.73 -27.45 18.30
CA GLY A 6 -21.26 -27.56 16.95
C GLY A 6 -20.28 -27.08 15.86
N TYR A 7 -18.97 -27.11 16.11
CA TYR A 7 -17.94 -26.76 15.14
C TYR A 7 -17.28 -28.02 14.59
N TYR A 8 -17.47 -28.25 13.31
CA TYR A 8 -16.87 -29.35 12.56
C TYR A 8 -15.94 -28.74 11.51
N PRO A 9 -14.62 -28.62 11.81
CA PRO A 9 -13.68 -27.99 10.91
C PRO A 9 -13.52 -28.78 9.61
N ARG A 10 -13.49 -28.09 8.47
CA ARG A 10 -13.02 -28.66 7.21
C ARG A 10 -11.55 -29.06 7.33
N GLN A 11 -11.07 -29.91 6.42
CA GLN A 11 -9.69 -30.41 6.44
C GLN A 11 -8.67 -29.28 6.53
N TRP A 12 -8.77 -28.27 5.68
CA TRP A 12 -7.87 -27.12 5.68
C TRP A 12 -7.92 -26.31 6.99
N GLN A 13 -9.10 -26.19 7.62
CA GLN A 13 -9.25 -25.51 8.90
C GLN A 13 -8.55 -26.27 10.03
N LEU A 14 -8.69 -27.60 10.02
CA LEU A 14 -8.01 -28.47 10.99
C LEU A 14 -6.49 -28.38 10.87
N GLU A 15 -5.97 -28.40 9.65
CA GLU A 15 -4.55 -28.22 9.37
C GLU A 15 -4.06 -26.83 9.77
N CYS A 16 -4.87 -25.81 9.53
CA CYS A 16 -4.58 -24.46 9.95
C CYS A 16 -4.48 -24.35 11.48
N HIS A 17 -5.47 -24.85 12.23
CA HIS A 17 -5.44 -24.84 13.70
C HIS A 17 -4.20 -25.52 14.28
N LYS A 18 -3.73 -26.62 13.65
CA LYS A 18 -2.53 -27.35 14.09
C LYS A 18 -1.22 -26.61 13.79
N ALA A 19 -1.21 -25.76 12.77
CA ALA A 19 -0.01 -25.09 12.28
C ALA A 19 0.19 -23.68 12.85
N LEU A 20 -0.78 -23.14 13.62
CA LEU A 20 -0.71 -21.79 14.15
C LEU A 20 0.55 -21.56 14.99
N LYS A 21 1.17 -20.41 14.76
CA LYS A 21 2.28 -19.86 15.52
C LYS A 21 1.82 -18.72 16.41
N ARG A 22 2.76 -17.95 16.96
CA ARG A 22 2.43 -16.76 17.75
C ARG A 22 1.71 -15.71 16.92
N PHE A 23 2.18 -15.43 15.70
CA PHE A 23 1.54 -14.50 14.78
C PHE A 23 1.18 -15.20 13.47
N ASN A 24 -0.03 -14.98 12.98
CA ASN A 24 -0.57 -15.76 11.87
C ASN A 24 -1.31 -14.86 10.89
N VAL A 25 -0.97 -14.91 9.61
CA VAL A 25 -1.64 -14.16 8.56
C VAL A 25 -2.25 -15.12 7.55
N LEU A 26 -3.57 -15.13 7.46
CA LEU A 26 -4.31 -16.05 6.59
C LEU A 26 -5.06 -15.25 5.51
N ALA A 27 -4.57 -15.32 4.29
CA ALA A 27 -5.28 -14.83 3.12
C ALA A 27 -6.28 -15.90 2.66
N LEU A 28 -7.56 -15.60 2.79
CA LEU A 28 -8.65 -16.54 2.59
C LEU A 28 -9.67 -15.98 1.60
N HIS A 29 -10.08 -16.80 0.66
CA HIS A 29 -11.08 -16.41 -0.32
C HIS A 29 -12.44 -16.11 0.32
N ARG A 30 -13.28 -15.42 -0.42
CA ARG A 30 -14.64 -15.11 0.00
C ARG A 30 -15.45 -16.40 0.21
N ARG A 31 -16.21 -16.49 1.32
CA ARG A 31 -17.00 -17.68 1.71
C ARG A 31 -16.19 -18.90 2.17
N ALA A 32 -14.88 -18.83 2.32
CA ALA A 32 -14.06 -19.94 2.87
C ALA A 32 -14.47 -20.40 4.28
N GLY A 33 -15.10 -19.55 5.08
CA GLY A 33 -15.40 -19.83 6.49
C GLY A 33 -14.34 -19.25 7.45
N LYS A 34 -13.63 -18.19 7.05
CA LYS A 34 -12.58 -17.53 7.81
C LYS A 34 -13.01 -17.05 9.20
N THR A 35 -14.16 -16.39 9.28
CA THR A 35 -14.71 -15.87 10.56
C THR A 35 -14.99 -17.00 11.54
N GLU A 36 -15.50 -18.14 11.06
CA GLU A 36 -15.79 -19.32 11.88
C GLU A 36 -14.51 -19.91 12.48
N LEU A 37 -13.48 -20.13 11.64
CA LEU A 37 -12.16 -20.59 12.08
C LEU A 37 -11.59 -19.67 13.17
N ALA A 38 -11.63 -18.36 12.92
CA ALA A 38 -11.04 -17.37 13.83
C ALA A 38 -11.77 -17.29 15.17
N LEU A 39 -13.11 -17.30 15.16
CA LEU A 39 -13.92 -17.33 16.38
C LEU A 39 -13.67 -18.61 17.19
N MET A 40 -13.61 -19.77 16.54
CA MET A 40 -13.37 -21.03 17.23
C MET A 40 -11.94 -21.11 17.79
N GLN A 41 -10.96 -20.51 17.12
CA GLN A 41 -9.60 -20.38 17.69
C GLN A 41 -9.62 -19.52 18.96
N LEU A 42 -10.32 -18.38 18.92
CA LEU A 42 -10.44 -17.48 20.06
C LEU A 42 -11.14 -18.12 21.25
N ILE A 43 -12.30 -18.76 21.00
CA ILE A 43 -13.09 -19.48 22.02
C ILE A 43 -12.28 -20.64 22.61
N THR A 44 -11.61 -21.43 21.77
CA THR A 44 -10.81 -22.56 22.22
C THR A 44 -9.62 -22.11 23.09
N ALA A 45 -8.96 -21.03 22.69
CA ALA A 45 -7.87 -20.45 23.47
C ALA A 45 -8.38 -19.94 24.84
N ALA A 46 -9.51 -19.23 24.86
CA ALA A 46 -10.11 -18.73 26.09
C ALA A 46 -10.56 -19.87 27.05
N LEU A 47 -11.11 -20.96 26.50
CA LEU A 47 -11.54 -22.12 27.29
C LEU A 47 -10.36 -22.88 27.90
N LYS A 48 -9.21 -22.92 27.26
CA LYS A 48 -8.02 -23.67 27.66
C LYS A 48 -7.05 -22.91 28.54
N ASN A 49 -7.13 -21.60 28.56
CA ASN A 49 -6.20 -20.75 29.30
C ASN A 49 -6.54 -20.78 30.79
N ASN A 50 -5.54 -21.12 31.64
CA ASN A 50 -5.67 -21.18 33.11
C ASN A 50 -4.98 -20.00 33.80
N ASP A 51 -4.54 -18.98 33.08
CA ASP A 51 -3.97 -17.75 33.67
C ASP A 51 -5.05 -16.96 34.43
N ASP A 52 -4.65 -15.98 35.20
CA ASP A 52 -5.59 -15.13 35.92
C ASP A 52 -6.28 -14.16 34.94
N ARG A 53 -7.59 -14.33 34.80
CA ARG A 53 -8.50 -13.53 33.99
C ARG A 53 -7.98 -13.28 32.58
N PRO A 54 -7.84 -14.32 31.73
CA PRO A 54 -7.38 -14.16 30.37
C PRO A 54 -8.31 -13.26 29.58
N PHE A 55 -7.72 -12.40 28.71
CA PHE A 55 -8.49 -11.43 27.92
C PHE A 55 -8.19 -11.56 26.44
N TYR A 56 -9.24 -11.74 25.67
CA TYR A 56 -9.18 -11.95 24.22
C TYR A 56 -10.01 -10.90 23.48
N VAL A 57 -9.55 -10.52 22.31
CA VAL A 57 -10.24 -9.52 21.48
C VAL A 57 -10.50 -10.04 20.07
N TYR A 58 -11.70 -9.73 19.57
CA TYR A 58 -12.04 -9.84 18.17
C TYR A 58 -12.24 -8.43 17.60
N VAL A 59 -11.46 -8.07 16.59
CA VAL A 59 -11.47 -6.75 16.00
C VAL A 59 -11.88 -6.86 14.54
N ALA A 60 -12.90 -6.10 14.11
CA ALA A 60 -13.24 -5.92 12.69
C ALA A 60 -13.21 -4.43 12.33
N PRO A 61 -13.22 -4.05 11.05
CA PRO A 61 -13.09 -2.65 10.64
C PRO A 61 -14.08 -1.70 11.32
N PHE A 62 -15.34 -2.14 11.45
CA PHE A 62 -16.41 -1.35 12.07
C PHE A 62 -17.15 -2.14 13.13
N LEU A 63 -17.42 -1.50 14.29
CA LEU A 63 -18.12 -2.15 15.41
C LEU A 63 -19.50 -2.68 15.02
N LYS A 64 -20.25 -1.95 14.18
CA LYS A 64 -21.57 -2.38 13.70
C LYS A 64 -21.52 -3.70 12.93
N GLN A 65 -20.49 -3.88 12.10
CA GLN A 65 -20.26 -5.11 11.35
C GLN A 65 -19.87 -6.26 12.28
N SER A 66 -18.97 -6.01 13.22
CA SER A 66 -18.54 -6.98 14.23
C SER A 66 -19.71 -7.50 15.05
N LYS A 67 -20.61 -6.61 15.47
CA LYS A 67 -21.82 -6.98 16.21
C LYS A 67 -22.76 -7.85 15.39
N ALA A 68 -22.96 -7.54 14.13
CA ALA A 68 -23.88 -8.28 13.28
C ALA A 68 -23.39 -9.70 12.96
N ILE A 69 -22.07 -9.89 12.81
CA ILE A 69 -21.48 -11.13 12.33
C ILE A 69 -20.82 -11.91 13.45
N ALA A 70 -19.78 -11.37 14.07
CA ALA A 70 -18.96 -12.09 15.05
C ALA A 70 -19.68 -12.29 16.38
N TRP A 71 -20.33 -11.25 16.91
CA TRP A 71 -21.04 -11.32 18.18
C TRP A 71 -22.21 -12.32 18.15
N ALA A 72 -23.02 -12.27 17.10
CA ALA A 72 -24.13 -13.22 16.94
C ALA A 72 -23.63 -14.67 16.88
N ARG A 73 -22.62 -14.95 16.03
CA ARG A 73 -22.03 -16.30 15.90
C ARG A 73 -21.37 -16.78 17.19
N MET A 74 -20.69 -15.89 17.91
CA MET A 74 -20.07 -16.24 19.19
C MET A 74 -21.12 -16.69 20.21
N LYS A 75 -22.27 -16.01 20.27
CA LYS A 75 -23.40 -16.44 21.13
C LYS A 75 -23.96 -17.77 20.70
N ASP A 76 -24.12 -18.03 19.42
CA ASP A 76 -24.62 -19.30 18.89
C ASP A 76 -23.68 -20.46 19.26
N ARG A 77 -22.37 -20.30 19.10
CA ARG A 77 -21.36 -21.31 19.45
C ARG A 77 -21.26 -21.54 20.93
N LEU A 78 -21.49 -20.53 21.75
CA LEU A 78 -21.44 -20.65 23.22
C LEU A 78 -22.81 -20.94 23.86
N ALA A 79 -23.88 -21.12 23.09
CA ALA A 79 -25.21 -21.44 23.57
C ALA A 79 -25.23 -22.71 24.42
N PRO A 80 -24.52 -23.83 24.09
CA PRO A 80 -24.46 -25.02 24.95
C PRO A 80 -23.88 -24.74 26.34
N LEU A 81 -22.90 -23.82 26.46
CA LEU A 81 -22.33 -23.40 27.73
C LEU A 81 -23.27 -22.49 28.53
N LYS A 82 -24.08 -21.68 27.85
CA LYS A 82 -25.10 -20.86 28.49
C LYS A 82 -26.15 -21.72 29.23
N ASN A 83 -26.55 -22.82 28.61
CA ASN A 83 -27.55 -23.74 29.17
C ASN A 83 -27.13 -24.38 30.48
N ILE A 84 -25.82 -24.47 30.75
CA ILE A 84 -25.24 -24.97 32.01
C ILE A 84 -24.67 -23.86 32.88
N GLU A 85 -25.06 -22.63 32.63
CA GLU A 85 -24.58 -21.42 33.30
C GLU A 85 -23.04 -21.22 33.26
N GLY A 86 -22.34 -21.84 32.32
CA GLY A 86 -20.88 -21.78 32.17
C GLY A 86 -20.38 -20.47 31.56
N VAL A 87 -21.28 -19.64 31.02
CA VAL A 87 -20.95 -18.38 30.33
C VAL A 87 -21.96 -17.28 30.63
N SER A 88 -21.52 -16.05 30.65
CA SER A 88 -22.38 -14.86 30.70
C SER A 88 -22.08 -13.91 29.54
N PHE A 89 -23.10 -13.19 29.05
CA PHE A 89 -23.04 -12.25 27.95
C PHE A 89 -23.39 -10.85 28.43
N ASN A 90 -22.54 -9.89 28.10
CA ASN A 90 -22.81 -8.46 28.27
C ASN A 90 -23.06 -7.84 26.88
N GLU A 91 -24.31 -7.54 26.58
CA GLU A 91 -24.74 -7.03 25.27
C GLU A 91 -24.30 -5.57 25.00
N SER A 92 -24.13 -4.76 26.06
CA SER A 92 -23.69 -3.37 25.92
C SER A 92 -22.20 -3.27 25.63
N GLU A 93 -21.39 -4.13 26.28
CA GLU A 93 -19.95 -4.16 26.11
C GLU A 93 -19.47 -5.18 25.07
N LEU A 94 -20.40 -5.95 24.49
CA LEU A 94 -20.11 -7.07 23.57
C LEU A 94 -19.06 -8.02 24.13
N THR A 95 -19.20 -8.37 25.41
CA THR A 95 -18.23 -9.18 26.17
C THR A 95 -18.86 -10.49 26.61
N VAL A 96 -18.15 -11.56 26.34
CA VAL A 96 -18.44 -12.90 26.87
C VAL A 96 -17.49 -13.16 28.05
N THR A 97 -18.01 -13.69 29.16
CA THR A 97 -17.20 -14.14 30.31
C THR A 97 -17.42 -15.61 30.53
N LEU A 98 -16.34 -16.39 30.50
CA LEU A 98 -16.33 -17.82 30.85
C LEU A 98 -16.20 -17.96 32.37
N LYS A 99 -17.18 -18.63 33.01
CA LYS A 99 -17.26 -18.65 34.48
C LYS A 99 -16.21 -19.57 35.15
N HIS A 100 -15.69 -20.57 34.43
CA HIS A 100 -14.76 -21.55 35.01
C HIS A 100 -13.34 -21.00 35.25
N ASN A 101 -12.87 -20.06 34.43
CA ASN A 101 -11.54 -19.46 34.53
C ASN A 101 -11.55 -17.92 34.51
N GLY A 102 -12.72 -17.28 34.40
CA GLY A 102 -12.86 -15.85 34.33
C GLY A 102 -12.40 -15.22 33.03
N ALA A 103 -12.09 -16.04 32.01
CA ALA A 103 -11.65 -15.51 30.70
C ALA A 103 -12.74 -14.67 30.04
N GLN A 104 -12.31 -13.59 29.43
CA GLN A 104 -13.20 -12.67 28.70
C GLN A 104 -12.84 -12.62 27.22
N ILE A 105 -13.87 -12.60 26.37
CA ILE A 105 -13.75 -12.35 24.94
C ILE A 105 -14.57 -11.12 24.61
N ARG A 106 -13.94 -10.06 24.11
CA ARG A 106 -14.62 -8.79 23.76
C ARG A 106 -14.49 -8.46 22.28
N VAL A 107 -15.57 -7.93 21.73
CA VAL A 107 -15.64 -7.53 20.31
C VAL A 107 -15.45 -6.04 20.20
N PHE A 108 -14.54 -5.60 19.30
CA PHE A 108 -14.22 -4.21 19.03
C PHE A 108 -14.36 -3.86 17.55
N GLY A 109 -14.51 -2.57 17.25
CA GLY A 109 -14.32 -2.00 15.95
C GLY A 109 -12.98 -1.28 15.86
N ALA A 110 -12.25 -1.45 14.77
CA ALA A 110 -11.00 -0.75 14.50
C ALA A 110 -11.23 0.76 14.27
N ASP A 111 -12.45 1.17 13.95
CA ASP A 111 -12.89 2.56 13.85
C ASP A 111 -12.80 3.32 15.19
N ASN A 112 -12.81 2.60 16.33
CA ASN A 112 -12.59 3.14 17.67
C ASN A 112 -11.45 2.38 18.37
N HIS A 113 -10.27 2.36 17.77
CA HIS A 113 -9.13 1.59 18.27
C HIS A 113 -8.55 2.12 19.59
N ASP A 114 -8.74 3.41 19.92
CA ASP A 114 -8.29 3.96 21.21
C ASP A 114 -8.97 3.31 22.41
N ALA A 115 -10.17 2.76 22.26
CA ALA A 115 -10.85 1.98 23.30
C ALA A 115 -10.10 0.70 23.72
N MET A 116 -9.11 0.26 22.94
CA MET A 116 -8.26 -0.90 23.25
C MET A 116 -6.91 -0.50 23.84
N ARG A 117 -6.59 0.80 23.91
CA ARG A 117 -5.31 1.29 24.46
C ARG A 117 -5.18 0.96 25.96
N GLY A 118 -4.05 0.40 26.34
CA GLY A 118 -3.77 0.00 27.75
C GLY A 118 -4.37 -1.33 28.18
N LEU A 119 -5.05 -2.06 27.30
CA LEU A 119 -5.50 -3.42 27.58
C LEU A 119 -4.29 -4.38 27.64
N ARG A 120 -4.45 -5.48 28.41
CA ARG A 120 -3.53 -6.63 28.41
C ARG A 120 -4.23 -7.77 27.71
N ILE A 121 -3.70 -8.21 26.58
CA ILE A 121 -4.39 -9.15 25.67
C ILE A 121 -3.60 -10.43 25.57
N ASP A 122 -4.27 -11.58 25.76
CA ASP A 122 -3.71 -12.93 25.63
C ASP A 122 -3.83 -13.45 24.19
N GLY A 123 -4.82 -12.98 23.44
CA GLY A 123 -4.98 -13.32 22.03
C GLY A 123 -5.90 -12.36 21.30
N ALA A 124 -5.54 -12.06 20.06
CA ALA A 124 -6.28 -11.15 19.21
C ALA A 124 -6.60 -11.77 17.85
N VAL A 125 -7.83 -11.64 17.40
CA VAL A 125 -8.25 -11.86 16.03
C VAL A 125 -8.53 -10.52 15.38
N LEU A 126 -7.90 -10.25 14.24
CA LEU A 126 -8.19 -9.08 13.39
C LEU A 126 -8.81 -9.60 12.09
N ASP A 127 -10.07 -9.28 11.84
CA ASP A 127 -10.84 -9.73 10.67
C ASP A 127 -10.95 -8.59 9.65
N GLU A 128 -10.87 -8.91 8.37
CA GLU A 128 -10.86 -7.97 7.24
C GLU A 128 -9.74 -6.91 7.37
N VAL A 129 -8.53 -7.36 7.68
CA VAL A 129 -7.35 -6.51 7.97
C VAL A 129 -7.01 -5.55 6.83
N ALA A 130 -7.32 -5.92 5.58
CA ALA A 130 -7.12 -5.05 4.41
C ALA A 130 -7.83 -3.69 4.52
N GLN A 131 -8.83 -3.56 5.41
CA GLN A 131 -9.59 -2.33 5.65
C GLN A 131 -9.17 -1.59 6.94
N MET A 132 -8.17 -2.09 7.66
CA MET A 132 -7.69 -1.50 8.91
C MET A 132 -6.48 -0.59 8.68
N LYS A 133 -6.37 0.45 9.51
CA LYS A 133 -5.20 1.30 9.55
C LYS A 133 -4.03 0.60 10.24
N PRO A 134 -2.77 0.84 9.83
CA PRO A 134 -1.59 0.26 10.45
C PRO A 134 -1.46 0.53 11.96
N GLU A 135 -1.93 1.69 12.45
CA GLU A 135 -1.88 2.08 13.85
C GLU A 135 -2.61 1.11 14.77
N VAL A 136 -3.70 0.47 14.28
CA VAL A 136 -4.47 -0.55 15.02
C VAL A 136 -3.56 -1.69 15.46
N TRP A 137 -2.68 -2.13 14.57
CA TRP A 137 -1.73 -3.19 14.89
C TRP A 137 -0.51 -2.66 15.64
N TYR A 138 0.24 -1.73 15.03
CA TYR A 138 1.56 -1.36 15.54
C TYR A 138 1.51 -0.56 16.84
N GLU A 139 0.50 0.29 17.04
CA GLU A 139 0.42 1.16 18.21
C GLU A 139 -0.49 0.64 19.33
N ILE A 140 -1.44 -0.24 18.99
CA ILE A 140 -2.46 -0.68 19.95
C ILE A 140 -2.34 -2.16 20.28
N ILE A 141 -2.58 -3.05 19.31
CA ILE A 141 -2.71 -4.49 19.57
C ILE A 141 -1.35 -5.13 19.87
N GLN A 142 -0.32 -4.84 19.07
CA GLN A 142 1.00 -5.45 19.25
C GLN A 142 1.61 -5.11 20.63
N PRO A 143 1.59 -3.86 21.13
CA PRO A 143 2.01 -3.54 22.49
C PRO A 143 1.16 -4.25 23.56
N ALA A 144 -0.17 -4.30 23.38
CA ALA A 144 -1.10 -4.95 24.33
C ALA A 144 -0.88 -6.47 24.48
N LEU A 145 -0.31 -7.14 23.46
CA LEU A 145 0.06 -8.56 23.49
C LEU A 145 1.43 -8.81 24.16
N SER A 146 2.25 -7.78 24.35
CA SER A 146 3.65 -7.95 24.76
C SER A 146 3.78 -8.46 26.19
N ASP A 147 2.99 -7.95 27.12
CA ASP A 147 3.05 -8.30 28.56
C ASP A 147 2.84 -9.80 28.83
N ARG A 148 1.91 -10.43 28.09
CA ARG A 148 1.51 -11.82 28.27
C ARG A 148 2.05 -12.75 27.18
N LYS A 149 2.90 -12.25 26.29
CA LYS A 149 3.36 -12.94 25.10
C LYS A 149 2.21 -13.51 24.27
N GLY A 150 1.11 -12.74 24.22
CA GLY A 150 -0.11 -13.10 23.53
C GLY A 150 0.10 -13.36 22.03
N TRP A 151 -0.89 -13.97 21.39
CA TRP A 151 -0.87 -14.32 19.98
C TRP A 151 -1.80 -13.42 19.15
N ALA A 152 -1.56 -13.35 17.84
CA ALA A 152 -2.47 -12.70 16.92
C ALA A 152 -2.77 -13.55 15.68
N LEU A 153 -4.00 -13.43 15.19
CA LEU A 153 -4.50 -14.04 13.96
C LEU A 153 -5.12 -12.96 13.09
N PHE A 154 -4.48 -12.68 11.96
CA PHE A 154 -4.93 -11.76 10.94
C PHE A 154 -5.61 -12.53 9.82
N ILE A 155 -6.86 -12.21 9.53
CA ILE A 155 -7.63 -12.86 8.48
C ILE A 155 -8.23 -11.80 7.54
N GLY A 156 -8.39 -12.15 6.28
CA GLY A 156 -9.00 -11.27 5.29
C GLY A 156 -8.88 -11.81 3.89
N THR A 157 -9.48 -11.08 2.96
CA THR A 157 -9.29 -11.25 1.53
C THR A 157 -8.32 -10.16 1.05
N PRO A 158 -7.34 -10.45 0.19
CA PRO A 158 -6.46 -9.44 -0.37
C PRO A 158 -7.21 -8.29 -1.05
N ASN A 159 -6.71 -7.08 -0.90
CA ASN A 159 -7.28 -5.91 -1.58
C ASN A 159 -6.21 -4.82 -1.80
N GLY A 160 -5.29 -5.07 -2.71
CA GLY A 160 -4.20 -4.16 -3.02
C GLY A 160 -3.15 -4.05 -1.91
N ILE A 161 -2.37 -2.96 -1.94
CA ILE A 161 -1.31 -2.69 -0.96
C ILE A 161 -1.89 -1.99 0.28
N ASN A 162 -1.73 -2.63 1.43
CA ASN A 162 -2.20 -2.18 2.73
C ASN A 162 -1.54 -2.98 3.86
N LEU A 163 -1.96 -2.76 5.12
CA LEU A 163 -1.45 -3.48 6.28
C LEU A 163 -1.49 -5.02 6.10
N PHE A 164 -2.54 -5.55 5.46
CA PHE A 164 -2.68 -7.01 5.31
C PHE A 164 -1.63 -7.60 4.37
N SER A 165 -1.37 -6.97 3.23
CA SER A 165 -0.31 -7.38 2.30
C SER A 165 1.08 -7.24 2.94
N GLU A 166 1.33 -6.15 3.64
CA GLU A 166 2.59 -5.92 4.37
C GLU A 166 2.85 -7.05 5.38
N LEU A 167 1.88 -7.34 6.25
CA LEU A 167 2.00 -8.41 7.24
C LEU A 167 2.14 -9.79 6.62
N PHE A 168 1.45 -10.07 5.50
CA PHE A 168 1.52 -11.35 4.81
C PHE A 168 2.91 -11.62 4.23
N PHE A 169 3.53 -10.64 3.58
CA PHE A 169 4.86 -10.81 3.02
C PHE A 169 5.94 -10.84 4.11
N LYS A 170 5.85 -9.97 5.12
CA LYS A 170 6.75 -9.97 6.28
C LYS A 170 6.72 -11.30 7.06
N ALA A 171 5.53 -11.89 7.21
CA ALA A 171 5.36 -13.15 7.94
C ALA A 171 6.10 -14.33 7.32
N ARG A 172 6.45 -14.28 6.03
CA ARG A 172 7.22 -15.34 5.36
C ARG A 172 8.68 -15.39 5.79
N GLU A 173 9.21 -14.28 6.30
CA GLU A 173 10.62 -14.11 6.64
C GLU A 173 10.89 -14.32 8.14
N LEU A 174 9.85 -14.39 8.97
CA LEU A 174 9.97 -14.42 10.43
C LEU A 174 9.62 -15.80 11.01
N PRO A 175 10.45 -16.36 11.90
CA PRO A 175 10.29 -17.74 12.38
C PRO A 175 9.07 -17.94 13.30
N ASP A 176 8.64 -16.92 14.03
CA ASP A 176 7.49 -16.92 14.93
C ASP A 176 6.18 -16.50 14.25
N TRP A 177 6.23 -16.26 12.93
CA TRP A 177 5.09 -15.93 12.09
C TRP A 177 4.72 -17.10 11.17
N MET A 178 3.45 -17.15 10.79
CA MET A 178 2.91 -18.02 9.75
C MET A 178 2.15 -17.17 8.74
N ALA A 179 2.42 -17.35 7.45
CA ALA A 179 1.62 -16.82 6.36
C ALA A 179 1.09 -18.00 5.52
N ARG A 180 -0.23 -18.07 5.33
CA ARG A 180 -0.86 -19.03 4.43
C ARG A 180 -1.91 -18.36 3.57
N ARG A 181 -2.01 -18.84 2.34
CA ARG A 181 -3.04 -18.45 1.38
C ARG A 181 -3.90 -19.69 1.10
N TYR A 182 -5.21 -19.51 1.11
CA TYR A 182 -6.18 -20.53 0.74
C TYR A 182 -7.11 -19.95 -0.33
N THR A 183 -6.96 -20.43 -1.55
CA THR A 183 -7.79 -20.11 -2.70
C THR A 183 -9.08 -20.91 -2.68
N VAL A 184 -9.97 -20.63 -3.61
CA VAL A 184 -11.21 -21.41 -3.76
C VAL A 184 -10.91 -22.88 -4.06
N ASP A 185 -9.80 -23.18 -4.76
CA ASP A 185 -9.35 -24.53 -5.09
C ASP A 185 -8.82 -25.31 -3.89
N ASP A 186 -8.44 -24.61 -2.82
CA ASP A 186 -7.82 -25.23 -1.62
C ASP A 186 -8.84 -25.63 -0.55
N THR A 187 -10.10 -25.24 -0.66
CA THR A 187 -11.00 -25.23 0.52
C THR A 187 -12.25 -26.09 0.41
N ASP A 188 -12.64 -26.53 -0.75
CA ASP A 188 -13.93 -27.22 -1.05
C ASP A 188 -15.13 -26.48 -0.42
N ALA A 189 -15.05 -25.16 -0.32
CA ALA A 189 -16.04 -24.35 0.38
C ALA A 189 -17.23 -23.96 -0.49
N LEU A 190 -17.04 -23.96 -1.79
CA LEU A 190 -18.03 -23.64 -2.82
C LEU A 190 -18.17 -24.81 -3.77
N ASP A 191 -19.37 -24.92 -4.36
CA ASP A 191 -19.64 -25.87 -5.43
C ASP A 191 -18.84 -25.50 -6.68
N PRO A 192 -18.20 -26.47 -7.40
CA PRO A 192 -17.43 -26.18 -8.61
C PRO A 192 -18.21 -25.46 -9.70
N ASP A 193 -19.47 -25.81 -9.94
CA ASP A 193 -20.30 -25.16 -10.92
C ASP A 193 -20.54 -23.67 -10.59
N GLU A 194 -20.63 -23.35 -9.29
CA GLU A 194 -20.75 -21.97 -8.84
C GLU A 194 -19.44 -21.21 -8.99
N VAL A 195 -18.29 -21.84 -8.78
CA VAL A 195 -16.97 -21.24 -9.03
C VAL A 195 -16.80 -20.91 -10.50
N ASP A 196 -17.13 -21.84 -11.41
CA ASP A 196 -17.09 -21.63 -12.87
C ASP A 196 -18.02 -20.49 -13.31
N ARG A 197 -19.18 -20.35 -12.67
CA ARG A 197 -20.09 -19.24 -12.93
C ARG A 197 -19.52 -17.91 -12.48
N LEU A 198 -18.97 -17.85 -11.27
CA LEU A 198 -18.34 -16.64 -10.72
C LEU A 198 -17.15 -16.18 -11.56
N GLU A 199 -16.32 -17.11 -12.04
CA GLU A 199 -15.18 -16.81 -12.89
C GLU A 199 -15.62 -16.18 -14.24
N ARG A 200 -16.71 -16.65 -14.82
CA ARG A 200 -17.27 -16.09 -16.07
C ARG A 200 -17.95 -14.73 -15.88
N ASP A 201 -18.64 -14.55 -14.75
CA ASP A 201 -19.48 -13.38 -14.50
C ASP A 201 -18.69 -12.17 -13.91
N MET A 202 -17.53 -12.43 -13.33
CA MET A 202 -16.70 -11.40 -12.69
C MET A 202 -15.59 -10.89 -13.61
N ALA A 203 -15.14 -9.66 -13.37
CA ALA A 203 -13.89 -9.20 -13.98
C ALA A 203 -12.73 -10.09 -13.52
N PRO A 204 -11.77 -10.48 -14.40
CA PRO A 204 -10.68 -11.40 -14.07
C PRO A 204 -9.87 -10.96 -12.83
N SER A 205 -9.59 -9.67 -12.70
CA SER A 205 -8.88 -9.11 -11.53
C SER A 205 -9.67 -9.25 -10.23
N ALA A 206 -11.00 -9.08 -10.28
CA ALA A 206 -11.86 -9.25 -9.13
C ALA A 206 -11.96 -10.72 -8.71
N PHE A 207 -12.07 -11.66 -9.64
CA PHE A 207 -12.05 -13.09 -9.35
C PHE A 207 -10.70 -13.51 -8.77
N ALA A 208 -9.58 -13.08 -9.37
CA ALA A 208 -8.24 -13.35 -8.88
C ALA A 208 -8.06 -12.84 -7.44
N ARG A 209 -8.57 -11.65 -7.11
CA ARG A 209 -8.50 -11.09 -5.76
C ARG A 209 -9.39 -11.82 -4.76
N GLU A 210 -10.69 -11.98 -5.09
CA GLU A 210 -11.70 -12.44 -4.13
C GLU A 210 -11.68 -13.98 -3.91
N TYR A 211 -11.32 -14.73 -4.95
CA TYR A 211 -11.37 -16.20 -4.92
C TYR A 211 -10.00 -16.87 -5.02
N MET A 212 -9.06 -16.30 -5.77
CA MET A 212 -7.69 -16.84 -5.85
C MET A 212 -6.75 -16.19 -4.84
N CYS A 213 -7.23 -15.23 -4.04
CA CYS A 213 -6.45 -14.52 -3.02
C CYS A 213 -5.15 -13.94 -3.56
N ASP A 214 -5.21 -13.39 -4.77
CA ASP A 214 -4.04 -12.80 -5.41
C ASP A 214 -3.82 -11.37 -4.89
N PHE A 215 -2.70 -11.17 -4.19
CA PHE A 215 -2.28 -9.86 -3.70
C PHE A 215 -1.82 -8.93 -4.81
N ALA A 216 -1.39 -9.49 -5.94
CA ALA A 216 -0.93 -8.71 -7.09
C ALA A 216 -2.09 -8.28 -8.01
N ALA A 217 -3.24 -8.96 -7.92
CA ALA A 217 -4.43 -8.54 -8.65
C ALA A 217 -4.81 -7.12 -8.25
N ALA A 218 -4.99 -6.24 -9.25
CA ALA A 218 -5.36 -4.86 -9.02
C ALA A 218 -6.58 -4.77 -8.10
N GLY A 219 -6.47 -3.98 -7.04
CA GLY A 219 -7.62 -3.55 -6.24
C GLY A 219 -8.61 -2.80 -7.15
N ASP A 220 -9.88 -2.73 -6.75
CA ASP A 220 -10.84 -1.89 -7.46
C ASP A 220 -10.25 -0.48 -7.59
N ASN A 221 -10.09 -0.01 -8.84
CA ASN A 221 -9.52 1.31 -9.17
C ASN A 221 -8.01 1.51 -8.86
N GLN A 222 -7.21 0.47 -8.71
CA GLN A 222 -5.75 0.63 -8.61
C GLN A 222 -5.20 1.08 -9.97
N LEU A 223 -4.40 2.16 -9.98
CA LEU A 223 -3.88 2.71 -11.24
C LEU A 223 -2.78 1.84 -11.85
N ILE A 224 -1.88 1.32 -11.01
CA ILE A 224 -0.76 0.47 -11.40
C ILE A 224 -0.84 -0.80 -10.56
N SER A 225 -0.88 -1.97 -11.19
CA SER A 225 -0.93 -3.23 -10.46
C SER A 225 0.42 -3.56 -9.82
N LEU A 226 0.41 -4.26 -8.69
CA LEU A 226 1.65 -4.74 -8.08
C LEU A 226 2.40 -5.71 -9.02
N SER A 227 1.68 -6.47 -9.85
CA SER A 227 2.26 -7.35 -10.86
C SER A 227 3.11 -6.56 -11.87
N ASP A 228 2.57 -5.46 -12.41
CA ASP A 228 3.29 -4.63 -13.39
C ASP A 228 4.55 -4.02 -12.77
N VAL A 229 4.46 -3.58 -11.51
CA VAL A 229 5.60 -3.04 -10.76
C VAL A 229 6.66 -4.10 -10.51
N GLU A 230 6.26 -5.31 -10.13
CA GLU A 230 7.18 -6.45 -9.93
C GLU A 230 7.87 -6.87 -11.23
N GLU A 231 7.14 -6.93 -12.33
CA GLU A 231 7.70 -7.24 -13.64
C GLU A 231 8.68 -6.17 -14.10
N ALA A 232 8.30 -4.89 -13.99
CA ALA A 232 9.18 -3.77 -14.33
C ALA A 232 10.46 -3.75 -13.49
N SER A 233 10.39 -4.16 -12.21
CA SER A 233 11.55 -4.22 -11.31
C SER A 233 12.51 -5.37 -11.61
N LYS A 234 12.05 -6.41 -12.31
CA LYS A 234 12.86 -7.58 -12.73
C LYS A 234 13.37 -7.44 -14.17
N ARG A 235 12.86 -6.47 -14.92
CA ARG A 235 13.18 -6.31 -16.33
C ARG A 235 14.57 -5.75 -16.53
N GLU A 236 15.42 -6.51 -17.18
CA GLU A 236 16.78 -6.11 -17.58
C GLU A 236 16.76 -5.56 -19.00
N LEU A 237 17.23 -4.34 -19.18
CA LEU A 237 17.31 -3.67 -20.47
C LEU A 237 18.77 -3.52 -20.90
N GLN A 238 19.03 -3.80 -22.18
CA GLN A 238 20.34 -3.55 -22.77
C GLN A 238 20.47 -2.07 -23.17
N PRO A 239 21.68 -1.46 -23.11
CA PRO A 239 21.89 -0.05 -23.39
C PRO A 239 21.28 0.43 -24.71
N HIS A 240 21.38 -0.36 -25.78
CA HIS A 240 20.83 0.00 -27.09
C HIS A 240 19.29 0.19 -27.11
N GLN A 241 18.58 -0.26 -26.07
CA GLN A 241 17.12 -0.13 -25.97
C GLN A 241 16.68 1.24 -25.40
N TYR A 242 17.60 1.99 -24.76
CA TYR A 242 17.24 3.24 -24.09
C TYR A 242 18.28 4.37 -24.22
N ASP A 243 19.56 4.11 -24.57
CA ASP A 243 20.66 5.08 -24.49
C ASP A 243 20.55 6.23 -25.53
N TRP A 244 19.77 6.04 -26.58
CA TRP A 244 19.46 7.05 -27.60
C TRP A 244 18.33 7.99 -27.18
N SER A 245 17.62 7.67 -26.10
CA SER A 245 16.46 8.43 -25.62
C SER A 245 16.88 9.62 -24.75
N PRO A 246 16.05 10.68 -24.64
CA PRO A 246 16.35 11.82 -23.80
C PRO A 246 16.51 11.45 -22.33
N ARG A 247 17.42 12.17 -21.66
CA ARG A 247 17.70 12.06 -20.23
C ARG A 247 16.86 13.07 -19.46
N ILE A 248 15.96 12.60 -18.65
CA ILE A 248 14.95 13.43 -17.99
C ILE A 248 15.08 13.30 -16.47
N LEU A 249 15.15 14.43 -15.77
CA LEU A 249 15.05 14.51 -14.33
C LEU A 249 13.65 14.92 -13.91
N GLY A 250 13.07 14.17 -12.95
CA GLY A 250 11.86 14.54 -12.21
C GLY A 250 12.23 14.85 -10.77
N VAL A 251 11.78 15.97 -10.24
CA VAL A 251 12.11 16.45 -8.90
C VAL A 251 10.83 16.74 -8.13
N ASP A 252 10.59 16.00 -7.05
CA ASP A 252 9.51 16.25 -6.09
C ASP A 252 10.11 16.82 -4.79
N PRO A 253 10.06 18.17 -4.57
CA PRO A 253 10.58 18.80 -3.38
C PRO A 253 9.63 18.65 -2.19
N ALA A 254 10.15 18.30 -0.99
CA ALA A 254 9.41 18.36 0.24
C ALA A 254 9.48 19.74 0.89
N ARG A 255 8.40 20.20 1.55
CA ARG A 255 8.40 21.51 2.21
C ARG A 255 9.15 21.52 3.55
N PHE A 256 8.67 20.80 4.54
CA PHE A 256 9.25 20.70 5.88
C PHE A 256 8.70 19.46 6.58
N GLY A 257 9.48 18.83 7.47
CA GLY A 257 9.04 17.73 8.31
C GLY A 257 9.51 16.35 7.83
N ALA A 258 8.65 15.35 7.94
CA ALA A 258 8.97 13.95 7.62
C ALA A 258 8.95 13.63 6.13
N ASP A 259 8.48 14.54 5.27
CA ASP A 259 8.38 14.33 3.82
C ASP A 259 9.77 14.32 3.16
N ARG A 260 9.91 13.60 2.06
CA ARG A 260 11.17 13.35 1.36
C ARG A 260 11.24 14.15 0.07
N SER A 261 12.36 14.85 -0.17
CA SER A 261 12.67 15.38 -1.50
C SER A 261 13.29 14.26 -2.35
N VAL A 262 12.78 14.09 -3.56
CA VAL A 262 13.21 13.01 -4.45
C VAL A 262 13.64 13.54 -5.80
N ILE A 263 14.78 13.06 -6.30
CA ILE A 263 15.26 13.29 -7.67
C ILE A 263 15.24 11.94 -8.39
N PHE A 264 14.51 11.84 -9.49
CA PHE A 264 14.42 10.64 -10.29
C PHE A 264 15.00 10.84 -11.68
N ARG A 265 15.79 9.87 -12.16
CA ARG A 265 16.39 9.87 -13.52
C ARG A 265 15.66 8.85 -14.38
N ARG A 266 15.17 9.28 -15.55
CA ARG A 266 14.62 8.39 -16.58
C ARG A 266 15.25 8.66 -17.93
N GLN A 267 15.70 7.61 -18.61
CA GLN A 267 16.17 7.66 -20.00
C GLN A 267 15.42 6.60 -20.81
N GLY A 268 14.52 7.03 -21.67
CA GLY A 268 13.67 6.13 -22.44
C GLY A 268 12.91 5.13 -21.58
N LEU A 269 13.21 3.86 -21.76
CA LEU A 269 12.59 2.74 -21.03
C LEU A 269 13.25 2.44 -19.68
N ARG A 270 14.31 3.14 -19.28
CA ARG A 270 15.02 2.89 -18.03
C ARG A 270 14.86 4.02 -17.03
N ALA A 271 14.41 3.69 -15.82
CA ALA A 271 14.50 4.54 -14.64
C ALA A 271 15.62 4.05 -13.72
N SER A 272 16.44 4.95 -13.18
CA SER A 272 17.55 4.63 -12.29
C SER A 272 17.13 4.72 -10.82
N THR A 273 17.96 4.23 -9.90
CA THR A 273 17.72 4.39 -8.46
C THR A 273 17.49 5.85 -8.09
N PRO A 274 16.41 6.20 -7.39
CA PRO A 274 16.11 7.58 -7.01
C PRO A 274 17.10 8.09 -5.98
N ILE A 275 17.34 9.40 -5.99
CA ILE A 275 18.08 10.11 -4.95
C ILE A 275 17.06 10.68 -3.97
N VAL A 276 17.06 10.14 -2.75
CA VAL A 276 16.13 10.53 -1.68
C VAL A 276 16.87 11.35 -0.65
N MET A 277 16.36 12.54 -0.35
CA MET A 277 16.92 13.47 0.62
C MET A 277 15.88 13.82 1.68
N ARG A 278 16.28 13.88 2.95
CA ARG A 278 15.41 14.21 4.08
C ARG A 278 15.94 15.42 4.82
N GLY A 279 15.06 16.31 5.26
CA GLY A 279 15.44 17.47 6.07
C GLY A 279 16.34 18.48 5.35
N VAL A 280 16.34 18.52 4.02
CA VAL A 280 17.16 19.44 3.22
C VAL A 280 16.41 20.74 2.93
N ASN A 281 17.13 21.84 2.88
CA ASN A 281 16.57 23.12 2.46
C ASN A 281 16.56 23.25 0.91
N ASN A 282 15.86 24.25 0.40
CA ASN A 282 15.71 24.47 -1.04
C ASN A 282 17.05 24.75 -1.74
N MET A 283 18.02 25.33 -1.05
CA MET A 283 19.34 25.65 -1.63
C MET A 283 20.16 24.38 -1.85
N ASP A 284 20.17 23.48 -0.87
CA ASP A 284 20.89 22.22 -0.92
C ASP A 284 20.25 21.28 -1.96
N LEU A 285 18.91 21.23 -1.99
CA LEU A 285 18.20 20.47 -3.01
C LEU A 285 18.48 21.01 -4.42
N ALA A 286 18.43 22.33 -4.63
CA ALA A 286 18.73 22.94 -5.93
C ALA A 286 20.19 22.68 -6.34
N ALA A 287 21.15 22.75 -5.41
CA ALA A 287 22.54 22.41 -5.67
C ALA A 287 22.70 20.96 -6.12
N ARG A 288 22.00 20.02 -5.45
CA ARG A 288 22.02 18.61 -5.83
C ARG A 288 21.39 18.37 -7.20
N VAL A 289 20.23 18.96 -7.47
CA VAL A 289 19.58 18.88 -8.80
C VAL A 289 20.49 19.42 -9.89
N ALA A 290 21.16 20.57 -9.65
CA ALA A 290 22.09 21.15 -10.61
C ALA A 290 23.31 20.26 -10.88
N GLN A 291 23.85 19.63 -9.84
CA GLN A 291 24.92 18.65 -9.97
C GLN A 291 24.48 17.48 -10.86
N GLU A 292 23.32 16.88 -10.53
CA GLU A 292 22.76 15.77 -11.30
C GLU A 292 22.48 16.11 -12.75
N ALA A 293 21.91 17.31 -13.00
CA ALA A 293 21.61 17.77 -14.34
C ALA A 293 22.88 17.92 -15.21
N ARG A 294 23.96 18.44 -14.62
CA ARG A 294 25.24 18.61 -15.32
C ARG A 294 25.99 17.31 -15.52
N GLU A 295 26.17 16.51 -14.45
CA GLU A 295 26.94 15.26 -14.51
C GLU A 295 26.28 14.24 -15.43
N TRP A 296 24.95 14.15 -15.37
CA TRP A 296 24.21 13.22 -16.20
C TRP A 296 23.81 13.81 -17.57
N GLN A 297 24.08 15.09 -17.81
CA GLN A 297 23.74 15.81 -19.05
C GLN A 297 22.23 15.67 -19.36
N ALA A 298 21.41 16.09 -18.41
CA ALA A 298 19.96 16.00 -18.57
C ALA A 298 19.44 16.90 -19.70
N ASP A 299 18.59 16.35 -20.57
CA ASP A 299 17.91 17.09 -21.64
C ASP A 299 16.73 17.92 -21.12
N ALA A 300 16.13 17.51 -20.00
CA ALA A 300 15.07 18.23 -19.33
C ALA A 300 15.06 17.99 -17.81
N VAL A 301 14.67 19.00 -17.05
CA VAL A 301 14.47 18.95 -15.60
C VAL A 301 13.07 19.44 -15.29
N PHE A 302 12.20 18.54 -14.77
CA PHE A 302 10.84 18.84 -14.33
C PHE A 302 10.79 18.93 -12.81
N VAL A 303 10.21 20.01 -12.27
CA VAL A 303 10.12 20.25 -10.83
C VAL A 303 8.68 20.49 -10.44
N ASP A 304 8.16 19.79 -9.40
CA ASP A 304 6.83 20.11 -8.87
C ASP A 304 6.76 21.53 -8.34
N ALA A 305 5.75 22.28 -8.81
CA ALA A 305 5.50 23.66 -8.43
C ALA A 305 5.03 23.84 -6.98
N GLY A 306 4.38 22.84 -6.41
CA GLY A 306 3.67 22.94 -5.13
C GLY A 306 4.57 23.29 -3.95
N ALA A 307 5.68 22.55 -3.80
CA ALA A 307 6.70 22.80 -2.78
C ALA A 307 8.00 23.38 -3.37
N GLY A 308 8.12 23.37 -4.70
CA GLY A 308 9.37 23.59 -5.42
C GLY A 308 9.69 25.02 -5.81
N ALA A 309 8.86 26.03 -5.54
CA ALA A 309 9.10 27.41 -6.01
C ALA A 309 10.50 27.93 -5.69
N GLY A 310 10.96 27.78 -4.44
CA GLY A 310 12.31 28.21 -4.06
C GLY A 310 13.44 27.38 -4.69
N VAL A 311 13.19 26.12 -5.03
CA VAL A 311 14.14 25.27 -5.77
C VAL A 311 14.22 25.73 -7.22
N ILE A 312 13.09 25.99 -7.85
CA ILE A 312 12.96 26.48 -9.23
C ILE A 312 13.69 27.82 -9.40
N ASP A 313 13.41 28.77 -8.50
CA ASP A 313 14.08 30.10 -8.52
C ASP A 313 15.60 29.95 -8.40
N ARG A 314 16.05 29.09 -7.48
CA ARG A 314 17.49 28.86 -7.31
C ARG A 314 18.13 28.18 -8.52
N LEU A 315 17.47 27.18 -9.11
CA LEU A 315 17.97 26.52 -10.32
C LEU A 315 18.13 27.50 -11.46
N ARG A 316 17.12 28.36 -11.72
CA ARG A 316 17.19 29.42 -12.74
C ARG A 316 18.32 30.39 -12.46
N GLN A 317 18.50 30.81 -11.19
CA GLN A 317 19.58 31.72 -10.79
C GLN A 317 20.99 31.15 -11.08
N ILE A 318 21.19 29.83 -10.93
CA ILE A 318 22.47 29.19 -11.18
C ILE A 318 22.61 28.62 -12.61
N GLY A 319 21.72 29.04 -13.53
CA GLY A 319 21.76 28.72 -14.93
C GLY A 319 21.34 27.30 -15.32
N ILE A 320 20.49 26.69 -14.53
CA ILE A 320 19.86 25.41 -14.88
C ILE A 320 18.45 25.69 -15.39
N ASP A 321 18.19 25.33 -16.64
CA ASP A 321 16.86 25.39 -17.21
C ASP A 321 16.01 24.29 -16.60
N CYS A 322 14.91 24.67 -15.95
CA CYS A 322 13.96 23.74 -15.38
C CYS A 322 12.51 24.15 -15.71
N ILE A 323 11.68 23.16 -15.86
CA ILE A 323 10.27 23.30 -16.20
C ILE A 323 9.46 23.07 -14.93
N GLU A 324 8.69 24.09 -14.58
CA GLU A 324 7.76 24.07 -13.46
C GLU A 324 6.50 23.29 -13.84
N VAL A 325 6.12 22.29 -13.01
CA VAL A 325 4.98 21.41 -13.27
C VAL A 325 4.00 21.48 -12.10
N PRO A 326 2.91 22.26 -12.23
CA PRO A 326 1.86 22.23 -11.21
C PRO A 326 1.04 20.94 -11.31
N PHE A 327 1.02 20.11 -10.27
CA PHE A 327 0.26 18.85 -10.24
C PHE A 327 -1.25 19.06 -10.44
N GLY A 328 -1.80 20.14 -9.88
CA GLY A 328 -3.19 20.56 -10.09
C GLY A 328 -3.45 21.24 -11.42
N GLY A 329 -2.42 21.47 -12.23
CA GLY A 329 -2.50 22.19 -13.51
C GLY A 329 -3.32 21.48 -14.57
N LYS A 330 -3.57 22.19 -15.68
CA LYS A 330 -4.35 21.64 -16.80
C LYS A 330 -3.56 20.54 -17.50
N PRO A 331 -4.18 19.35 -17.73
CA PRO A 331 -3.56 18.29 -18.51
C PRO A 331 -3.48 18.65 -20.00
N ILE A 332 -2.62 17.98 -20.75
CA ILE A 332 -2.60 18.05 -22.21
C ILE A 332 -3.80 17.33 -22.79
N ASP A 333 -4.07 16.11 -22.29
CA ASP A 333 -5.21 15.31 -22.68
C ASP A 333 -6.40 15.53 -21.72
N GLN A 334 -7.54 15.95 -22.28
CA GLN A 334 -8.74 16.31 -21.53
C GLN A 334 -9.45 15.12 -20.86
N GLN A 335 -9.06 13.87 -21.15
CA GLN A 335 -9.57 12.70 -20.44
C GLN A 335 -9.11 12.65 -18.97
N TYR A 336 -8.09 13.43 -18.61
CA TYR A 336 -7.58 13.52 -17.24
C TYR A 336 -8.11 14.77 -16.54
N LYS A 337 -8.32 14.69 -15.23
CA LYS A 337 -8.79 15.83 -14.44
C LYS A 337 -7.72 16.90 -14.26
N ASN A 338 -6.47 16.49 -14.05
CA ASN A 338 -5.33 17.37 -13.80
C ASN A 338 -4.03 16.76 -14.31
N LYS A 339 -2.96 17.53 -14.23
CA LYS A 339 -1.63 17.14 -14.71
C LYS A 339 -1.05 15.93 -13.99
N ARG A 340 -1.29 15.79 -12.67
CA ARG A 340 -0.83 14.63 -11.90
C ARG A 340 -1.47 13.33 -12.39
N ALA A 341 -2.80 13.34 -12.63
CA ALA A 341 -3.49 12.16 -13.15
C ALA A 341 -2.99 11.75 -14.54
N GLU A 342 -2.69 12.71 -15.40
CA GLU A 342 -2.12 12.47 -16.73
C GLU A 342 -0.75 11.82 -16.63
N MET A 343 0.19 12.45 -15.89
CA MET A 343 1.56 11.96 -15.71
C MET A 343 1.60 10.54 -15.14
N TRP A 344 0.80 10.27 -14.12
CA TRP A 344 0.70 8.94 -13.52
C TRP A 344 0.11 7.89 -14.47
N SER A 345 -0.86 8.26 -15.28
CA SER A 345 -1.42 7.34 -16.29
C SER A 345 -0.43 7.03 -17.41
N LEU A 346 0.32 8.01 -17.88
CA LEU A 346 1.41 7.81 -18.85
C LEU A 346 2.54 6.94 -18.27
N MET A 347 2.88 7.13 -17.00
CA MET A 347 3.83 6.28 -16.29
C MET A 347 3.33 4.85 -16.15
N ALA A 348 2.04 4.63 -15.88
CA ALA A 348 1.43 3.31 -15.81
C ALA A 348 1.54 2.57 -17.15
N GLU A 349 1.25 3.24 -18.25
CA GLU A 349 1.43 2.68 -19.59
C GLU A 349 2.91 2.35 -19.88
N TRP A 350 3.81 3.25 -19.53
CA TRP A 350 5.26 3.06 -19.70
C TRP A 350 5.79 1.86 -18.89
N LEU A 351 5.28 1.60 -17.69
CA LEU A 351 5.71 0.48 -16.83
C LEU A 351 5.52 -0.89 -17.48
N THR A 352 4.60 -1.02 -18.44
CA THR A 352 4.39 -2.28 -19.17
C THR A 352 5.64 -2.72 -19.95
N THR A 353 6.50 -1.78 -20.34
CA THR A 353 7.73 -2.01 -21.12
C THR A 353 8.98 -1.45 -20.44
N GLY A 354 8.82 -0.50 -19.52
CA GLY A 354 9.90 0.16 -18.81
C GLY A 354 10.52 -0.69 -17.69
N SER A 355 11.72 -0.33 -17.26
CA SER A 355 12.45 -0.95 -16.16
C SER A 355 12.66 0.06 -15.03
N ILE A 356 12.41 -0.38 -13.81
CA ILE A 356 12.61 0.39 -12.58
C ILE A 356 13.57 -0.33 -11.63
N PRO A 357 14.22 0.38 -10.69
CA PRO A 357 15.03 -0.26 -9.67
C PRO A 357 14.19 -1.12 -8.71
N ASN A 358 14.79 -2.19 -8.19
CA ASN A 358 14.15 -3.11 -7.26
C ASN A 358 14.18 -2.55 -5.82
N GLU A 359 13.49 -1.43 -5.60
CA GLU A 359 13.41 -0.75 -4.30
C GLU A 359 12.01 -0.97 -3.68
N PRO A 360 11.90 -1.56 -2.48
CA PRO A 360 10.61 -1.87 -1.85
C PRO A 360 9.72 -0.64 -1.65
N GLU A 361 10.30 0.49 -1.23
CA GLU A 361 9.54 1.73 -1.02
C GLU A 361 9.00 2.30 -2.35
N LEU A 362 9.78 2.24 -3.45
CA LEU A 362 9.31 2.64 -4.78
C LEU A 362 8.15 1.77 -5.26
N LYS A 363 8.25 0.45 -5.04
CA LYS A 363 7.17 -0.48 -5.42
C LYS A 363 5.88 -0.15 -4.68
N GLN A 364 5.97 0.16 -3.39
CA GLN A 364 4.84 0.59 -2.58
C GLN A 364 4.25 1.90 -3.10
N ASP A 365 5.09 2.93 -3.37
CA ASP A 365 4.67 4.22 -3.88
C ASP A 365 3.91 4.07 -5.22
N LEU A 366 4.39 3.24 -6.14
CA LEU A 366 3.80 3.04 -7.45
C LEU A 366 2.46 2.29 -7.42
N ALA A 367 2.37 1.27 -6.57
CA ALA A 367 1.18 0.41 -6.52
C ALA A 367 0.11 0.88 -5.52
N ALA A 368 0.39 1.90 -4.69
CA ALA A 368 -0.55 2.38 -3.67
C ALA A 368 -1.71 3.25 -4.21
N PRO A 369 -1.50 4.21 -5.15
CA PRO A 369 -2.55 5.12 -5.56
C PRO A 369 -3.67 4.45 -6.36
N THR A 370 -4.90 4.83 -6.03
CA THR A 370 -6.09 4.45 -6.79
C THR A 370 -6.53 5.59 -7.71
N TYR A 371 -7.42 5.28 -8.65
CA TYR A 371 -8.04 6.29 -9.50
C TYR A 371 -9.56 6.21 -9.42
N SER A 372 -10.22 7.29 -9.80
CA SER A 372 -11.66 7.37 -9.96
C SER A 372 -12.00 8.25 -11.16
N TYR A 373 -13.26 8.34 -11.48
CA TYR A 373 -13.74 9.29 -12.50
C TYR A 373 -14.55 10.38 -11.82
N ASP A 374 -14.36 11.61 -12.26
CA ASP A 374 -15.15 12.75 -11.79
C ASP A 374 -16.56 12.76 -12.46
N ALA A 375 -17.39 13.75 -12.07
CA ALA A 375 -18.76 13.85 -12.56
C ALA A 375 -18.91 14.03 -14.08
N VAL A 376 -17.81 14.40 -14.77
CA VAL A 376 -17.78 14.56 -16.22
C VAL A 376 -16.99 13.45 -16.93
N GLY A 377 -16.63 12.38 -16.19
CA GLY A 377 -15.99 11.19 -16.73
C GLY A 377 -14.46 11.30 -16.92
N ARG A 378 -13.80 12.31 -16.32
CA ARG A 378 -12.34 12.44 -16.39
C ARG A 378 -11.65 11.61 -15.32
N LYS A 379 -10.60 10.89 -15.69
CA LYS A 379 -9.79 10.12 -14.75
C LYS A 379 -9.07 11.05 -13.77
N GLN A 380 -9.19 10.80 -12.48
CA GLN A 380 -8.49 11.48 -11.41
C GLN A 380 -7.74 10.50 -10.53
N LEU A 381 -6.53 10.87 -10.11
CA LEU A 381 -5.75 10.09 -9.15
C LEU A 381 -6.20 10.42 -7.73
N GLU A 382 -6.11 9.44 -6.84
CA GLU A 382 -6.35 9.59 -5.40
C GLU A 382 -5.50 10.74 -4.82
N ALA A 383 -6.11 11.56 -3.96
CA ALA A 383 -5.40 12.66 -3.32
C ALA A 383 -4.40 12.14 -2.27
N LYS A 384 -3.28 12.86 -2.05
CA LYS A 384 -2.28 12.51 -1.02
C LYS A 384 -2.91 12.40 0.39
N ASP A 385 -3.90 13.24 0.69
CA ASP A 385 -4.61 13.20 1.97
C ASP A 385 -5.49 11.94 2.14
N ASP A 386 -6.04 11.42 1.05
CA ASP A 386 -6.85 10.19 1.09
C ASP A 386 -5.95 8.96 1.23
N LEU A 387 -4.77 8.94 0.60
CA LEU A 387 -3.72 7.95 0.86
C LEU A 387 -3.31 7.94 2.35
N LYS A 388 -3.07 9.12 2.94
CA LYS A 388 -2.76 9.26 4.37
C LYS A 388 -3.90 8.74 5.26
N LYS A 389 -5.16 8.97 4.92
CA LYS A 389 -6.31 8.40 5.65
C LYS A 389 -6.36 6.87 5.61
N ARG A 390 -5.81 6.26 4.55
CA ARG A 390 -5.63 4.80 4.43
C ARG A 390 -4.39 4.28 5.18
N GLY A 391 -3.64 5.15 5.87
CA GLY A 391 -2.41 4.81 6.57
C GLY A 391 -1.20 4.60 5.65
N LEU A 392 -1.26 5.11 4.41
CA LEU A 392 -0.16 5.00 3.46
C LEU A 392 0.65 6.31 3.39
N PRO A 393 1.97 6.24 3.20
CA PRO A 393 2.80 7.43 3.06
C PRO A 393 2.48 8.16 1.74
N SER A 394 2.97 9.40 1.62
CA SER A 394 2.97 10.11 0.35
C SER A 394 3.85 9.37 -0.66
N PRO A 395 3.40 9.20 -1.92
CA PRO A 395 4.15 8.46 -2.94
C PRO A 395 5.21 9.35 -3.61
N ASP A 396 6.14 9.89 -2.81
CA ASP A 396 7.10 10.91 -3.26
C ASP A 396 8.04 10.39 -4.37
N MET A 397 8.48 9.12 -4.31
CA MET A 397 9.26 8.51 -5.38
C MET A 397 8.42 8.29 -6.64
N GLY A 398 7.16 7.88 -6.48
CA GLY A 398 6.21 7.74 -7.58
C GLY A 398 5.91 9.09 -8.24
N ASP A 399 5.70 10.16 -7.46
CA ASP A 399 5.46 11.51 -7.96
C ASP A 399 6.69 12.06 -8.71
N ALA A 400 7.91 11.83 -8.18
CA ALA A 400 9.15 12.23 -8.86
C ALA A 400 9.37 11.48 -10.19
N LEU A 401 9.06 10.18 -10.25
CA LEU A 401 9.11 9.43 -11.51
C LEU A 401 8.02 9.91 -12.49
N ALA A 402 6.80 10.15 -12.02
CA ALA A 402 5.69 10.63 -12.83
C ALA A 402 6.01 12.00 -13.47
N LEU A 403 6.72 12.89 -12.78
CA LEU A 403 7.17 14.17 -13.33
C LEU A 403 7.98 14.02 -14.62
N THR A 404 8.71 12.94 -14.80
CA THR A 404 9.46 12.67 -16.04
C THR A 404 8.56 12.48 -17.27
N PHE A 405 7.25 12.37 -17.09
CA PHE A 405 6.20 12.26 -18.12
C PHE A 405 5.40 13.55 -18.29
N ALA A 406 5.85 14.67 -17.71
CA ALA A 406 5.10 15.93 -17.73
C ALA A 406 4.84 16.45 -19.14
N MET A 407 5.79 16.30 -20.05
CA MET A 407 5.62 16.60 -21.47
C MET A 407 6.62 15.80 -22.32
N PRO A 408 6.37 15.64 -23.63
CA PRO A 408 7.33 15.03 -24.54
C PRO A 408 8.65 15.81 -24.58
N VAL A 409 9.76 15.10 -24.53
CA VAL A 409 11.12 15.64 -24.65
C VAL A 409 11.80 15.00 -25.85
N GLY A 410 12.31 15.81 -26.76
CA GLY A 410 13.17 15.35 -27.85
C GLY A 410 14.61 15.18 -27.37
N ALA A 411 15.30 14.14 -27.85
CA ALA A 411 16.74 14.01 -27.62
C ALA A 411 17.46 15.16 -28.34
N VAL A 412 18.28 15.89 -27.60
CA VAL A 412 19.10 16.97 -28.20
C VAL A 412 20.26 16.34 -28.95
N THR A 413 20.38 16.58 -30.25
CA THR A 413 21.48 16.05 -31.02
C THR A 413 22.80 16.65 -30.54
N ARG A 414 23.92 15.88 -30.59
CA ARG A 414 25.26 16.37 -30.20
C ARG A 414 25.62 17.72 -30.86
N LYS A 415 25.09 17.99 -32.07
CA LYS A 415 25.31 19.24 -32.80
C LYS A 415 24.54 20.40 -32.16
N GLU A 416 23.35 20.19 -31.65
CA GLU A 416 22.57 21.21 -30.95
C GLU A 416 23.10 21.47 -29.53
N GLN A 417 23.66 20.44 -28.88
CA GLN A 417 24.39 20.58 -27.62
C GLN A 417 25.63 21.46 -27.79
N TRP A 418 26.43 21.22 -28.82
CA TRP A 418 27.60 22.01 -29.12
C TRP A 418 27.24 23.49 -29.41
N VAL A 419 26.15 23.73 -30.16
CA VAL A 419 25.67 25.11 -30.44
C VAL A 419 25.17 25.78 -29.14
N ARG A 420 24.47 25.08 -28.25
CA ARG A 420 24.03 25.62 -26.95
C ARG A 420 25.21 25.98 -26.03
N GLU A 421 26.25 25.15 -25.99
CA GLU A 421 27.45 25.38 -25.18
C GLU A 421 28.27 26.55 -25.71
N HIS A 422 28.36 26.71 -27.02
CA HIS A 422 29.17 27.77 -27.64
C HIS A 422 28.40 29.05 -27.92
N SER A 423 27.08 29.03 -28.01
CA SER A 423 26.27 30.26 -28.12
C SER A 423 26.10 31.00 -26.79
N ARG A 424 26.41 30.37 -25.64
CA ARG A 424 26.45 31.05 -24.35
C ARG A 424 27.74 31.85 -24.11
N ASP A 425 28.80 31.60 -24.89
CA ASP A 425 30.11 32.22 -24.73
C ASP A 425 30.36 33.39 -25.72
N THR A 426 29.42 33.66 -26.63
CA THR A 426 29.49 34.80 -27.51
C THR A 426 28.75 36.01 -26.98
N GLY A 427 29.04 36.36 -25.74
CA GLY A 427 28.78 37.68 -25.18
C GLY A 427 29.81 38.71 -25.66
N HIS A 428 30.16 38.72 -26.94
CA HIS A 428 30.74 39.89 -27.54
C HIS A 428 29.61 40.86 -27.81
N GLU A 429 29.47 41.85 -26.92
CA GLU A 429 28.84 43.12 -27.25
C GLU A 429 29.51 43.62 -28.52
N TYR A 430 28.78 43.61 -29.62
CA TYR A 430 29.15 44.32 -30.82
C TYR A 430 28.99 45.82 -30.51
N ASP A 431 30.10 46.51 -30.24
CA ASP A 431 30.12 47.96 -30.14
C ASP A 431 30.28 48.51 -31.55
N PRO A 432 29.23 49.12 -32.15
CA PRO A 432 29.31 49.68 -33.49
C PRO A 432 30.18 50.96 -33.58
N LEU A 433 30.78 51.42 -32.47
CA LEU A 433 31.60 52.61 -32.40
C LEU A 433 33.12 52.35 -32.29
N GLU A 434 33.53 51.06 -32.22
CA GLU A 434 34.97 50.70 -32.21
C GLU A 434 35.68 50.75 -33.59
N LEU A 435 34.98 51.17 -34.63
CA LEU A 435 35.54 51.36 -36.01
C LEU A 435 35.42 52.84 -36.47
N VAL A 436 36.08 53.73 -35.74
CA VAL A 436 36.43 55.05 -36.28
C VAL A 436 37.88 55.36 -35.97
#